data_0173c84fdbcb5254d1219959f3a0c9fd
#
_entry.id   0173c84fdbcb5254d1219959f3a0c9fd
#
_cell.length_a   1.000
_cell.length_b   1.000
_cell.length_c   1.000
_cell.angle_alpha   90.00
_cell.angle_beta   90.00
_cell.angle_gamma   90.00
#
_symmetry.space_group_name_H-M   'P 1'
#
loop_
_entity.id
_entity.type
_entity.pdbx_description
1 polymer ?
#
loop_
_entity_poly.entity_id
_entity_poly.type
_entity_poly.pdbx_seq_one_letter_code
_entity_poly.pdbx_strand_id
1 'polypeptide(L)'
;ASDVYKRQHTPGETVYDRDCCITTDYLQALDTLGSGTQPFFSFLFYDLAHGIELSKDKLYRFKPTWEFADYMKLDNNIDPTPFLNLYYNCMAEVDSLAGCVLQKLAEKKLLDNTLVIITGDHGQEFNENHKNYWGHGSNYSPVQTHIPFLLYDPGKPSHTYRHVTTHYDFVPTLMTEVLGVTSPPSDYSMGHLLTDTCSRNWHVVGDYLDYAFIVDNHTILEKQPSGCIEISDSLLNPLEDYKIDTRKLNPEFKQTMQ
;
A
#
# COMPACT_ATOMS: atom_id res chain seq x y z
N ALA A 1 -17.42 -18.58 9.89
CA ALA A 1 -17.00 -17.40 9.15
C ALA A 1 -18.21 -16.83 8.45
N SER A 2 -18.74 -15.79 9.04
CA SER A 2 -19.87 -15.09 8.47
C SER A 2 -19.41 -14.22 7.29
N ASP A 3 -20.17 -14.31 6.27
CA ASP A 3 -20.30 -13.56 5.04
C ASP A 3 -19.25 -12.49 4.74
N VAL A 4 -18.33 -12.83 3.83
CA VAL A 4 -17.57 -11.84 3.08
C VAL A 4 -18.56 -11.12 2.17
N TYR A 5 -18.98 -9.93 2.53
CA TYR A 5 -19.78 -9.07 1.69
C TYR A 5 -18.93 -8.58 0.52
N LYS A 6 -19.08 -9.20 -0.66
CA LYS A 6 -18.45 -8.75 -1.90
C LYS A 6 -19.48 -7.95 -2.69
N ARG A 7 -19.29 -6.65 -2.77
CA ARG A 7 -20.03 -5.81 -3.72
C ARG A 7 -19.23 -5.73 -5.02
N GLN A 8 -19.73 -6.32 -6.09
CA GLN A 8 -19.08 -6.31 -7.40
C GLN A 8 -19.29 -5.03 -8.22
N HIS A 9 -20.34 -4.27 -7.90
CA HIS A 9 -20.63 -2.98 -8.53
C HIS A 9 -21.04 -1.97 -7.46
N THR A 10 -20.23 -0.93 -7.31
CA THR A 10 -20.52 0.20 -6.44
C THR A 10 -21.12 1.32 -7.29
N PRO A 11 -22.33 1.83 -7.01
CA PRO A 11 -22.92 2.93 -7.74
C PRO A 11 -22.09 4.21 -7.51
N GLY A 12 -22.05 5.08 -8.50
CA GLY A 12 -21.34 6.36 -8.45
C GLY A 12 -20.94 6.81 -9.85
N GLU A 13 -21.00 8.12 -10.10
CA GLU A 13 -20.58 8.71 -11.37
C GLU A 13 -19.06 8.83 -11.45
N THR A 14 -18.42 9.18 -10.32
CA THR A 14 -16.98 9.31 -10.20
C THR A 14 -16.40 8.23 -9.28
N VAL A 15 -15.07 8.09 -9.28
CA VAL A 15 -14.37 7.21 -8.33
C VAL A 15 -14.65 7.64 -6.90
N TYR A 16 -14.65 8.93 -6.62
CA TYR A 16 -15.00 9.48 -5.32
C TYR A 16 -16.40 9.06 -4.87
N ASP A 17 -17.41 9.13 -5.76
CA ASP A 17 -18.79 8.77 -5.40
C ASP A 17 -18.89 7.27 -5.05
N ARG A 18 -18.11 6.42 -5.72
CA ARG A 18 -18.05 4.99 -5.40
C ARG A 18 -17.46 4.74 -4.02
N ASP A 19 -16.38 5.42 -3.68
CA ASP A 19 -15.75 5.31 -2.35
C ASP A 19 -16.66 5.82 -1.24
N CYS A 20 -17.44 6.89 -1.49
CA CYS A 20 -18.50 7.35 -0.59
C CYS A 20 -19.58 6.29 -0.37
N CYS A 21 -20.00 5.59 -1.43
CA CYS A 21 -20.98 4.50 -1.32
C CYS A 21 -20.43 3.33 -0.50
N ILE A 22 -19.16 2.91 -0.73
CA ILE A 22 -18.50 1.87 0.07
C ILE A 22 -18.50 2.26 1.54
N THR A 23 -18.12 3.50 1.85
CA THR A 23 -18.08 4.01 3.22
C THR A 23 -19.47 4.00 3.84
N THR A 24 -20.48 4.54 3.15
CA THR A 24 -21.85 4.60 3.63
C THR A 24 -22.42 3.22 3.94
N ASP A 25 -22.23 2.26 3.02
CA ASP A 25 -22.68 0.88 3.21
C ASP A 25 -21.99 0.23 4.41
N TYR A 26 -20.69 0.48 4.58
CA TYR A 26 -19.97 -0.07 5.72
C TYR A 26 -20.41 0.55 7.04
N LEU A 27 -20.65 1.86 7.09
CA LEU A 27 -21.19 2.52 8.29
C LEU A 27 -22.54 1.93 8.70
N GLN A 28 -23.41 1.58 7.74
CA GLN A 28 -24.67 0.88 8.01
C GLN A 28 -24.42 -0.57 8.47
N ALA A 29 -23.49 -1.28 7.83
CA ALA A 29 -23.14 -2.66 8.24
C ALA A 29 -22.62 -2.73 9.68
N LEU A 30 -21.87 -1.73 10.13
CA LEU A 30 -21.39 -1.63 11.51
C LEU A 30 -22.53 -1.56 12.55
N ASP A 31 -23.71 -1.10 12.17
CA ASP A 31 -24.88 -1.09 13.06
C ASP A 31 -25.34 -2.52 13.42
N THR A 32 -25.14 -3.46 12.52
CA THR A 32 -25.45 -4.89 12.72
C THR A 32 -24.25 -5.67 13.26
N LEU A 33 -23.08 -5.50 12.66
CA LEU A 33 -21.85 -6.21 13.05
C LEU A 33 -21.46 -5.92 14.50
N GLY A 34 -21.53 -4.65 14.91
CA GLY A 34 -21.15 -4.22 16.26
C GLY A 34 -22.12 -4.63 17.37
N SER A 35 -23.29 -5.17 17.04
CA SER A 35 -24.26 -5.68 18.03
C SER A 35 -24.09 -7.17 18.32
N GLY A 36 -23.29 -7.89 17.53
CA GLY A 36 -23.06 -9.32 17.67
C GLY A 36 -21.94 -9.66 18.68
N THR A 37 -21.91 -10.92 19.10
CA THR A 37 -20.82 -11.49 19.94
C THR A 37 -19.70 -12.14 19.11
N GLN A 38 -19.89 -12.24 17.79
CA GLN A 38 -18.94 -12.88 16.89
C GLN A 38 -17.92 -11.84 16.41
N PRO A 39 -16.64 -12.21 16.34
CA PRO A 39 -15.64 -11.38 15.70
C PRO A 39 -15.93 -11.22 14.20
N PHE A 40 -15.58 -10.08 13.65
CA PHE A 40 -15.70 -9.82 12.22
C PHE A 40 -14.36 -9.41 11.61
N PHE A 41 -14.23 -9.62 10.32
CA PHE A 41 -13.17 -9.08 9.49
C PHE A 41 -13.79 -8.21 8.40
N SER A 42 -13.25 -7.02 8.17
CA SER A 42 -13.70 -6.12 7.13
C SER A 42 -12.51 -5.63 6.31
N PHE A 43 -12.70 -5.58 5.01
CA PHE A 43 -11.74 -5.04 4.06
C PHE A 43 -12.46 -3.99 3.21
N LEU A 44 -12.04 -2.72 3.34
CA LEU A 44 -12.54 -1.61 2.54
C LEU A 44 -11.47 -1.25 1.54
N PHE A 45 -11.80 -1.36 0.26
CA PHE A 45 -10.92 -0.98 -0.83
C PHE A 45 -11.38 0.34 -1.43
N TYR A 46 -10.58 1.38 -1.25
CA TYR A 46 -10.80 2.70 -1.81
C TYR A 46 -9.98 2.86 -3.08
N ASP A 47 -10.63 3.29 -4.16
CA ASP A 47 -10.06 3.39 -5.49
C ASP A 47 -9.69 4.84 -5.88
N LEU A 48 -10.02 5.82 -5.05
CA LEU A 48 -9.82 7.23 -5.36
C LEU A 48 -8.35 7.62 -5.53
N ALA A 49 -7.45 6.98 -4.78
CA ALA A 49 -6.01 7.20 -4.91
C ALA A 49 -5.47 6.71 -6.26
N HIS A 50 -6.07 5.66 -6.83
CA HIS A 50 -5.73 5.09 -8.14
C HIS A 50 -6.42 5.85 -9.29
N GLY A 51 -7.73 6.08 -9.16
CA GLY A 51 -8.54 6.70 -10.23
C GLY A 51 -8.37 8.20 -10.37
N ILE A 52 -7.90 8.88 -9.32
CA ILE A 52 -7.62 10.34 -9.28
C ILE A 52 -8.77 11.18 -9.88
N GLU A 53 -10.00 10.86 -9.48
CA GLU A 53 -11.21 11.48 -10.02
C GLU A 53 -12.15 11.94 -8.88
N LEU A 54 -12.15 13.23 -8.61
CA LEU A 54 -13.04 13.86 -7.63
C LEU A 54 -14.40 14.22 -8.26
N SER A 55 -15.43 14.27 -7.42
CA SER A 55 -16.71 14.86 -7.81
C SER A 55 -16.55 16.35 -8.14
N LYS A 56 -17.30 16.83 -9.14
CA LYS A 56 -17.25 18.22 -9.64
C LYS A 56 -17.52 19.28 -8.57
N ASP A 57 -18.27 18.92 -7.55
CA ASP A 57 -18.68 19.84 -6.47
C ASP A 57 -17.68 19.89 -5.30
N LYS A 58 -16.54 19.17 -5.42
CA LYS A 58 -15.53 19.14 -4.36
C LYS A 58 -14.65 20.38 -4.36
N LEU A 59 -14.39 20.86 -3.14
CA LEU A 59 -13.48 21.96 -2.91
C LEU A 59 -12.02 21.44 -2.93
N TYR A 60 -11.23 21.91 -3.89
CA TYR A 60 -9.80 21.62 -3.94
C TYR A 60 -9.05 22.37 -2.84
N ARG A 61 -8.35 21.61 -1.98
CA ARG A 61 -7.52 22.13 -0.87
C ARG A 61 -6.12 22.51 -1.34
N PHE A 62 -5.55 21.72 -2.26
CA PHE A 62 -4.21 21.90 -2.80
C PHE A 62 -4.28 22.53 -4.18
N LYS A 63 -3.54 23.63 -4.39
CA LYS A 63 -3.53 24.43 -5.63
C LYS A 63 -2.11 24.90 -5.98
N PRO A 64 -1.75 25.09 -7.28
CA PRO A 64 -2.63 24.87 -8.43
C PRO A 64 -2.96 23.39 -8.61
N THR A 65 -4.07 23.05 -9.25
CA THR A 65 -4.49 21.67 -9.50
C THR A 65 -5.12 21.52 -10.86
N TRP A 66 -4.97 20.36 -11.47
CA TRP A 66 -5.76 19.98 -12.60
C TRP A 66 -7.21 19.69 -12.18
N GLU A 67 -8.12 19.81 -13.14
CA GLU A 67 -9.53 19.48 -12.95
C GLU A 67 -9.77 17.97 -13.03
N PHE A 68 -8.97 17.28 -13.85
CA PHE A 68 -8.98 15.83 -14.02
C PHE A 68 -7.59 15.34 -14.42
N ALA A 69 -7.32 14.04 -14.24
CA ALA A 69 -6.06 13.40 -14.62
C ALA A 69 -5.96 13.27 -16.15
N ASP A 70 -5.18 14.17 -16.79
CA ASP A 70 -4.94 14.17 -18.23
C ASP A 70 -3.57 13.55 -18.53
N TYR A 71 -3.53 12.23 -18.64
CA TYR A 71 -2.30 11.48 -18.92
C TYR A 71 -1.66 11.80 -20.27
N MET A 72 -2.44 12.38 -21.23
CA MET A 72 -1.89 12.79 -22.53
C MET A 72 -1.01 14.02 -22.49
N LYS A 73 -1.05 14.76 -21.39
CA LYS A 73 -0.19 15.93 -21.18
C LYS A 73 1.14 15.60 -20.51
N LEU A 74 1.28 14.38 -19.98
CA LEU A 74 2.44 14.01 -19.20
C LEU A 74 3.67 13.81 -20.08
N ASP A 75 4.71 14.56 -19.80
CA ASP A 75 6.03 14.44 -20.39
C ASP A 75 7.11 14.87 -19.37
N ASN A 76 8.37 14.73 -19.75
CA ASN A 76 9.50 15.00 -18.84
C ASN A 76 9.70 16.52 -18.55
N ASN A 77 9.01 17.41 -19.24
CA ASN A 77 9.17 18.86 -19.11
C ASN A 77 7.99 19.53 -18.39
N ILE A 78 6.90 18.82 -18.18
CA ILE A 78 5.74 19.38 -17.52
C ILE A 78 6.02 19.62 -16.03
N ASP A 79 5.46 20.70 -15.48
CA ASP A 79 5.42 20.90 -14.04
C ASP A 79 4.49 19.86 -13.40
N PRO A 80 4.99 18.93 -12.56
CA PRO A 80 4.18 17.91 -11.94
C PRO A 80 3.20 18.45 -10.88
N THR A 81 3.45 19.66 -10.37
CA THR A 81 2.73 20.22 -9.21
C THR A 81 1.21 20.21 -9.37
N PRO A 82 0.61 20.62 -10.50
CA PRO A 82 -0.86 20.60 -10.61
C PRO A 82 -1.45 19.19 -10.59
N PHE A 83 -0.77 18.19 -11.15
CA PHE A 83 -1.21 16.82 -11.12
C PHE A 83 -1.01 16.18 -9.74
N LEU A 84 0.14 16.41 -9.12
CA LEU A 84 0.42 15.98 -7.74
C LEU A 84 -0.60 16.59 -6.75
N ASN A 85 -0.97 17.87 -6.92
CA ASN A 85 -1.98 18.50 -6.09
C ASN A 85 -3.39 17.91 -6.31
N LEU A 86 -3.72 17.45 -7.52
CA LEU A 86 -4.95 16.72 -7.75
C LEU A 86 -4.95 15.40 -6.96
N TYR A 87 -3.84 14.66 -6.99
CA TYR A 87 -3.67 13.45 -6.17
C TYR A 87 -3.81 13.76 -4.67
N TYR A 88 -3.16 14.81 -4.16
CA TYR A 88 -3.28 15.21 -2.77
C TYR A 88 -4.72 15.58 -2.38
N ASN A 89 -5.49 16.19 -3.28
CA ASN A 89 -6.90 16.44 -3.05
C ASN A 89 -7.68 15.12 -2.93
N CYS A 90 -7.40 14.12 -3.76
CA CYS A 90 -7.99 12.80 -3.66
C CYS A 90 -7.62 12.13 -2.33
N MET A 91 -6.36 12.17 -1.93
CA MET A 91 -5.90 11.59 -0.66
C MET A 91 -6.55 12.24 0.55
N ALA A 92 -6.80 13.56 0.52
CA ALA A 92 -7.50 14.26 1.59
C ALA A 92 -8.97 13.81 1.72
N GLU A 93 -9.61 13.40 0.64
CA GLU A 93 -10.96 12.84 0.68
C GLU A 93 -10.94 11.38 1.18
N VAL A 94 -9.95 10.56 0.77
CA VAL A 94 -9.77 9.21 1.32
C VAL A 94 -9.55 9.27 2.84
N ASP A 95 -8.72 10.20 3.32
CA ASP A 95 -8.51 10.44 4.75
C ASP A 95 -9.82 10.80 5.46
N SER A 96 -10.65 11.65 4.84
CA SER A 96 -11.95 12.03 5.38
C SER A 96 -12.90 10.84 5.48
N LEU A 97 -12.94 9.96 4.46
CA LEU A 97 -13.76 8.74 4.46
C LEU A 97 -13.29 7.74 5.53
N ALA A 98 -11.98 7.53 5.64
CA ALA A 98 -11.39 6.70 6.70
C ALA A 98 -11.72 7.28 8.09
N GLY A 99 -11.68 8.62 8.24
CA GLY A 99 -12.09 9.31 9.45
C GLY A 99 -13.53 9.03 9.86
N CYS A 100 -14.46 8.98 8.90
CA CYS A 100 -15.86 8.60 9.18
C CYS A 100 -15.97 7.17 9.74
N VAL A 101 -15.19 6.23 9.20
CA VAL A 101 -15.15 4.84 9.68
C VAL A 101 -14.61 4.78 11.11
N LEU A 102 -13.49 5.44 11.38
CA LEU A 102 -12.89 5.48 12.72
C LEU A 102 -13.83 6.11 13.74
N GLN A 103 -14.48 7.22 13.36
CA GLN A 103 -15.48 7.87 14.22
C GLN A 103 -16.64 6.91 14.57
N LYS A 104 -17.20 6.21 13.58
CA LYS A 104 -18.28 5.25 13.79
C LYS A 104 -17.86 4.10 14.71
N LEU A 105 -16.64 3.56 14.52
CA LEU A 105 -16.10 2.54 15.41
C LEU A 105 -15.97 3.05 16.85
N ALA A 106 -15.53 4.29 17.04
CA ALA A 106 -15.44 4.93 18.36
C ALA A 106 -16.82 5.12 19.00
N GLU A 107 -17.79 5.66 18.27
CA GLU A 107 -19.16 5.86 18.74
C GLU A 107 -19.83 4.56 19.18
N LYS A 108 -19.50 3.46 18.48
CA LYS A 108 -19.98 2.12 18.80
C LYS A 108 -19.17 1.44 19.91
N LYS A 109 -18.10 2.04 20.41
CA LYS A 109 -17.15 1.46 21.37
C LYS A 109 -16.49 0.17 20.85
N LEU A 110 -16.31 0.08 19.53
CA LEU A 110 -15.66 -1.05 18.88
C LEU A 110 -14.14 -0.85 18.79
N LEU A 111 -13.64 0.39 18.79
CA LEU A 111 -12.21 0.68 18.72
C LEU A 111 -11.40 0.04 19.85
N ASP A 112 -11.99 -0.14 21.03
CA ASP A 112 -11.33 -0.73 22.19
C ASP A 112 -10.99 -2.23 21.98
N ASN A 113 -11.58 -2.85 20.95
CA ASN A 113 -11.38 -4.27 20.63
C ASN A 113 -11.30 -4.51 19.10
N THR A 114 -10.79 -3.56 18.36
CA THR A 114 -10.63 -3.67 16.90
C THR A 114 -9.24 -3.25 16.50
N LEU A 115 -8.52 -4.11 15.77
CA LEU A 115 -7.33 -3.71 15.03
C LEU A 115 -7.75 -2.99 13.77
N VAL A 116 -7.16 -1.83 13.50
CA VAL A 116 -7.39 -1.10 12.25
C VAL A 116 -6.07 -0.93 11.51
N ILE A 117 -6.08 -1.30 10.23
CA ILE A 117 -4.94 -1.12 9.34
C ILE A 117 -5.33 -0.18 8.21
N ILE A 118 -4.48 0.80 7.95
CA ILE A 118 -4.59 1.70 6.80
C ILE A 118 -3.27 1.60 6.04
N THR A 119 -3.35 1.16 4.78
CA THR A 119 -2.17 0.98 3.93
C THR A 119 -2.56 1.12 2.46
N GLY A 120 -1.59 1.18 1.57
CA GLY A 120 -1.75 1.01 0.13
C GLY A 120 -1.04 -0.25 -0.35
N ASP A 121 -1.31 -0.68 -1.56
CA ASP A 121 -0.63 -1.79 -2.25
C ASP A 121 0.66 -1.31 -2.91
N HIS A 122 0.68 -0.08 -3.44
CA HIS A 122 1.83 0.58 -4.06
C HIS A 122 1.77 2.10 -3.88
N GLY A 123 2.84 2.78 -4.22
CA GLY A 123 2.90 4.24 -4.30
C GLY A 123 2.49 4.76 -5.68
N GLN A 124 2.59 6.07 -5.86
CA GLN A 124 2.27 6.78 -7.09
C GLN A 124 3.40 7.75 -7.44
N GLU A 125 3.92 7.66 -8.66
CA GLU A 125 5.06 8.47 -9.13
C GLU A 125 4.60 9.65 -9.97
N PHE A 126 5.26 10.80 -9.77
CA PHE A 126 5.00 12.06 -10.44
C PHE A 126 6.27 12.63 -11.08
N ASN A 127 7.06 11.75 -11.69
CA ASN A 127 8.32 12.07 -12.38
C ASN A 127 9.42 12.61 -11.45
N GLU A 128 9.48 12.16 -10.20
CA GLU A 128 10.45 12.62 -9.20
C GLU A 128 11.91 12.42 -9.63
N ASN A 129 12.18 11.37 -10.40
CA ASN A 129 13.50 11.05 -10.93
C ASN A 129 13.83 11.72 -12.28
N HIS A 130 12.89 12.49 -12.87
CA HIS A 130 13.02 13.13 -14.19
C HIS A 130 13.31 12.16 -15.35
N LYS A 131 12.79 10.93 -15.25
CA LYS A 131 12.92 9.87 -16.27
C LYS A 131 11.61 9.58 -17.02
N ASN A 132 10.65 10.50 -16.90
CA ASN A 132 9.32 10.43 -17.51
C ASN A 132 8.48 9.26 -17.00
N TYR A 133 8.63 8.91 -15.73
CA TYR A 133 7.76 7.95 -15.07
C TYR A 133 6.59 8.64 -14.37
N TRP A 134 5.40 8.15 -14.65
CA TRP A 134 4.14 8.69 -14.13
C TRP A 134 3.23 7.53 -13.74
N GLY A 135 2.65 7.58 -12.55
CA GLY A 135 1.78 6.51 -12.09
C GLY A 135 2.50 5.42 -11.32
N HIS A 136 2.23 4.18 -11.64
CA HIS A 136 2.78 2.99 -10.98
C HIS A 136 2.91 1.82 -11.97
N GLY A 137 3.56 0.73 -11.54
CA GLY A 137 3.76 -0.48 -12.35
C GLY A 137 4.75 -0.29 -13.50
N SER A 138 5.61 0.75 -13.45
CA SER A 138 6.60 1.04 -14.49
C SER A 138 8.04 0.85 -14.04
N ASN A 139 8.26 0.76 -12.74
CA ASN A 139 9.56 0.55 -12.11
C ASN A 139 9.40 0.21 -10.63
N TYR A 140 10.50 -0.06 -9.95
CA TYR A 140 10.54 -0.44 -8.53
C TYR A 140 11.26 0.59 -7.65
N SER A 141 11.23 1.86 -8.03
CA SER A 141 11.76 2.95 -7.21
C SER A 141 11.04 3.06 -5.86
N PRO A 142 11.67 3.66 -4.84
CA PRO A 142 11.03 3.86 -3.55
C PRO A 142 9.72 4.64 -3.62
N VAL A 143 9.53 5.47 -4.64
CA VAL A 143 8.29 6.24 -4.83
C VAL A 143 7.10 5.32 -5.09
N GLN A 144 7.32 4.21 -5.80
CA GLN A 144 6.28 3.21 -6.08
C GLN A 144 6.21 2.09 -5.04
N THR A 145 7.30 1.80 -4.33
CA THR A 145 7.39 0.63 -3.44
C THR A 145 7.31 0.97 -1.95
N HIS A 146 7.61 2.21 -1.55
CA HIS A 146 7.54 2.64 -0.15
C HIS A 146 6.17 3.23 0.15
N ILE A 147 5.34 2.48 0.82
CA ILE A 147 3.96 2.81 1.15
C ILE A 147 3.76 3.09 2.65
N PRO A 148 2.74 3.85 3.04
CA PRO A 148 2.37 3.97 4.43
C PRO A 148 1.78 2.66 4.97
N PHE A 149 2.12 2.32 6.20
CA PHE A 149 1.49 1.23 6.94
C PHE A 149 1.17 1.72 8.36
N LEU A 150 -0.10 1.95 8.63
CA LEU A 150 -0.60 2.42 9.91
C LEU A 150 -1.37 1.28 10.57
N LEU A 151 -0.95 0.86 11.76
CA LEU A 151 -1.61 -0.15 12.56
C LEU A 151 -2.07 0.48 13.87
N TYR A 152 -3.38 0.55 14.07
CA TYR A 152 -3.99 0.84 15.36
C TYR A 152 -4.24 -0.46 16.10
N ASP A 153 -3.62 -0.61 17.26
CA ASP A 153 -3.81 -1.71 18.20
C ASP A 153 -4.16 -1.10 19.58
N PRO A 154 -5.41 -1.26 20.06
CA PRO A 154 -5.84 -0.63 21.31
C PRO A 154 -5.08 -1.11 22.54
N GLY A 155 -4.44 -2.28 22.44
CA GLY A 155 -3.63 -2.86 23.52
C GLY A 155 -2.19 -2.34 23.59
N LYS A 156 -1.75 -1.55 22.59
CA LYS A 156 -0.34 -1.15 22.48
C LYS A 156 -0.17 0.37 22.49
N PRO A 157 0.91 0.88 23.08
CA PRO A 157 1.26 2.30 23.03
C PRO A 157 1.67 2.69 21.60
N SER A 158 1.51 3.97 21.26
CA SER A 158 1.98 4.51 19.98
C SER A 158 3.49 4.35 19.83
N HIS A 159 3.91 3.83 18.68
CA HIS A 159 5.31 3.63 18.32
C HIS A 159 5.53 3.83 16.81
N THR A 160 6.73 4.25 16.43
CA THR A 160 7.14 4.33 15.02
C THR A 160 8.32 3.39 14.80
N TYR A 161 8.09 2.36 14.00
CA TYR A 161 9.13 1.47 13.52
C TYR A 161 9.83 2.09 12.31
N ARG A 162 11.17 2.01 12.27
CA ARG A 162 11.99 2.61 11.20
C ARG A 162 12.77 1.59 10.39
N HIS A 163 12.66 0.32 10.75
CA HIS A 163 13.25 -0.77 9.97
C HIS A 163 12.35 -1.10 8.77
N VAL A 164 12.91 -1.74 7.77
CA VAL A 164 12.17 -2.15 6.58
C VAL A 164 11.19 -3.27 6.92
N THR A 165 9.94 -3.05 6.59
CA THR A 165 8.86 -4.02 6.66
C THR A 165 8.22 -4.19 5.28
N THR A 166 7.49 -5.26 5.11
CA THR A 166 6.76 -5.57 3.87
C THR A 166 5.35 -6.05 4.21
N HIS A 167 4.45 -6.08 3.23
CA HIS A 167 3.09 -6.59 3.44
C HIS A 167 3.05 -8.04 3.92
N TYR A 168 3.98 -8.88 3.51
CA TYR A 168 4.01 -10.27 3.96
C TYR A 168 4.47 -10.44 5.41
N ASP A 169 4.92 -9.36 6.09
CA ASP A 169 5.22 -9.34 7.53
C ASP A 169 3.96 -9.19 8.39
N PHE A 170 2.88 -8.71 7.80
CA PHE A 170 1.63 -8.55 8.52
C PHE A 170 1.01 -9.90 8.93
N VAL A 171 1.01 -10.88 8.02
CA VAL A 171 0.40 -12.19 8.29
C VAL A 171 1.04 -12.89 9.49
N PRO A 172 2.37 -13.07 9.58
CA PRO A 172 2.98 -13.68 10.75
C PRO A 172 2.73 -12.90 12.04
N THR A 173 2.70 -11.56 11.97
CA THR A 173 2.39 -10.72 13.13
C THR A 173 0.97 -10.95 13.62
N LEU A 174 -0.03 -10.93 12.73
CA LEU A 174 -1.42 -11.17 13.08
C LEU A 174 -1.63 -12.58 13.65
N MET A 175 -1.08 -13.58 12.96
CA MET A 175 -1.26 -14.98 13.35
C MET A 175 -0.63 -15.26 14.73
N THR A 176 0.56 -14.76 14.97
CA THR A 176 1.30 -15.05 16.20
C THR A 176 0.84 -14.17 17.38
N GLU A 177 0.80 -12.84 17.19
CA GLU A 177 0.60 -11.90 18.30
C GLU A 177 -0.89 -11.69 18.64
N VAL A 178 -1.79 -11.87 17.67
CA VAL A 178 -3.22 -11.58 17.85
C VAL A 178 -4.04 -12.88 17.95
N LEU A 179 -3.80 -13.83 17.06
CA LEU A 179 -4.57 -15.06 16.99
C LEU A 179 -3.97 -16.22 17.79
N GLY A 180 -2.75 -16.04 18.34
CA GLY A 180 -2.10 -17.03 19.20
C GLY A 180 -1.69 -18.32 18.48
N VAL A 181 -1.44 -18.26 17.18
CA VAL A 181 -0.97 -19.40 16.40
C VAL A 181 0.43 -19.76 16.81
N THR A 182 0.66 -21.05 17.10
CA THR A 182 1.94 -21.57 17.58
C THR A 182 2.79 -22.25 16.50
N SER A 183 2.26 -22.44 15.30
CA SER A 183 3.06 -22.92 14.16
C SER A 183 4.14 -21.90 13.79
N PRO A 184 5.34 -22.35 13.40
CA PRO A 184 6.38 -21.43 12.96
C PRO A 184 5.92 -20.55 11.81
N PRO A 185 6.17 -19.23 11.82
CA PRO A 185 5.81 -18.34 10.72
C PRO A 185 6.30 -18.80 9.34
N SER A 186 7.47 -19.44 9.27
CA SER A 186 8.03 -20.03 8.03
C SER A 186 7.15 -21.09 7.36
N ASP A 187 6.16 -21.67 8.07
CA ASP A 187 5.28 -22.67 7.49
C ASP A 187 4.19 -22.05 6.58
N TYR A 188 3.95 -20.72 6.70
CA TYR A 188 2.87 -20.04 5.98
C TYR A 188 3.21 -18.65 5.45
N SER A 189 4.40 -18.12 5.76
CA SER A 189 4.84 -16.81 5.27
C SER A 189 6.36 -16.76 5.12
N MET A 190 6.85 -15.99 4.15
CA MET A 190 8.24 -15.60 4.06
C MET A 190 8.53 -14.29 4.83
N GLY A 191 7.54 -13.74 5.50
CA GLY A 191 7.64 -12.53 6.31
C GLY A 191 8.23 -12.78 7.70
N HIS A 192 8.60 -11.67 8.34
CA HIS A 192 8.98 -11.61 9.75
C HIS A 192 7.86 -10.95 10.55
N LEU A 193 7.96 -10.92 11.88
CA LEU A 193 7.07 -10.09 12.67
C LEU A 193 7.34 -8.61 12.39
N LEU A 194 6.30 -7.78 12.30
CA LEU A 194 6.45 -6.32 12.17
C LEU A 194 7.27 -5.69 13.30
N THR A 195 7.30 -6.35 14.46
CA THR A 195 8.05 -5.95 15.65
C THR A 195 9.50 -6.45 15.64
N ASP A 196 9.85 -7.33 14.71
CA ASP A 196 11.22 -7.85 14.60
C ASP A 196 12.12 -6.81 13.92
N THR A 197 13.08 -6.30 14.71
CA THR A 197 14.04 -5.30 14.26
C THR A 197 15.27 -5.89 13.57
N CYS A 198 15.28 -7.19 13.29
CA CYS A 198 16.36 -7.81 12.53
C CYS A 198 16.48 -7.15 11.15
N SER A 199 17.71 -6.82 10.75
CA SER A 199 17.95 -6.18 9.46
C SER A 199 17.59 -7.13 8.33
N ARG A 200 16.67 -6.70 7.48
CA ARG A 200 16.35 -7.37 6.23
C ARG A 200 17.35 -6.89 5.17
N ASN A 201 18.12 -7.81 4.61
CA ASN A 201 19.11 -7.47 3.58
C ASN A 201 18.49 -7.39 2.18
N TRP A 202 17.32 -7.99 1.99
CA TRP A 202 16.60 -7.97 0.72
C TRP A 202 15.11 -8.25 0.93
N HIS A 203 14.30 -7.81 -0.01
CA HIS A 203 12.89 -8.17 -0.13
C HIS A 203 12.47 -8.18 -1.60
N VAL A 204 11.34 -8.83 -1.88
CA VAL A 204 10.79 -8.94 -3.23
C VAL A 204 9.66 -7.94 -3.39
N VAL A 205 9.63 -7.29 -4.54
CA VAL A 205 8.52 -6.48 -5.04
C VAL A 205 8.17 -6.96 -6.44
N GLY A 206 6.94 -6.81 -6.87
CA GLY A 206 6.55 -7.28 -8.20
C GLY A 206 5.25 -6.67 -8.67
N ASP A 207 5.04 -6.75 -9.96
CA ASP A 207 3.79 -6.42 -10.64
C ASP A 207 3.22 -7.62 -11.39
N TYR A 208 2.42 -7.40 -12.42
CA TYR A 208 1.80 -8.47 -13.23
C TYR A 208 2.76 -9.17 -14.21
N LEU A 209 3.87 -8.53 -14.54
CA LEU A 209 4.78 -8.98 -15.60
C LEU A 209 6.15 -9.36 -15.05
N ASP A 210 6.64 -8.59 -14.09
CA ASP A 210 8.01 -8.59 -13.63
C ASP A 210 8.10 -8.59 -12.11
N TYR A 211 9.30 -8.81 -11.60
CA TYR A 211 9.59 -8.65 -10.19
C TYR A 211 11.04 -8.18 -10.00
N ALA A 212 11.27 -7.55 -8.86
CA ALA A 212 12.61 -7.13 -8.47
C ALA A 212 12.95 -7.54 -7.05
N PHE A 213 14.24 -7.71 -6.80
CA PHE A 213 14.80 -7.77 -5.46
C PHE A 213 15.35 -6.42 -5.08
N ILE A 214 14.91 -5.89 -3.97
CA ILE A 214 15.50 -4.68 -3.39
C ILE A 214 16.54 -5.14 -2.38
N VAL A 215 17.81 -4.84 -2.64
CA VAL A 215 18.94 -5.27 -1.82
C VAL A 215 19.53 -4.07 -1.07
N ASP A 216 19.84 -4.28 0.21
CA ASP A 216 20.35 -3.23 1.12
C ASP A 216 19.49 -1.92 1.09
N ASN A 217 18.20 -2.05 0.77
CA ASN A 217 17.17 -0.99 0.67
C ASN A 217 17.40 0.07 -0.43
N HIS A 218 18.33 -0.12 -1.34
CA HIS A 218 18.64 0.89 -2.35
C HIS A 218 19.12 0.34 -3.70
N THR A 219 19.42 -0.95 -3.81
CA THR A 219 19.79 -1.57 -5.08
C THR A 219 18.65 -2.40 -5.59
N ILE A 220 18.20 -2.12 -6.80
CA ILE A 220 17.08 -2.76 -7.48
C ILE A 220 17.68 -3.77 -8.47
N LEU A 221 17.39 -5.05 -8.29
CA LEU A 221 17.72 -6.13 -9.21
C LEU A 221 16.43 -6.59 -9.88
N GLU A 222 16.10 -6.00 -11.01
CA GLU A 222 14.88 -6.28 -11.75
C GLU A 222 15.08 -7.44 -12.70
N LYS A 223 14.24 -8.47 -12.62
CA LYS A 223 14.23 -9.60 -13.54
C LYS A 223 13.21 -9.36 -14.65
N GLN A 224 13.72 -9.10 -15.83
CA GLN A 224 12.93 -8.88 -17.04
C GLN A 224 12.29 -10.18 -17.56
N PRO A 225 11.18 -10.13 -18.30
CA PRO A 225 10.54 -11.30 -18.93
C PRO A 225 11.49 -12.06 -19.86
N SER A 226 12.50 -11.37 -20.42
CA SER A 226 13.57 -11.96 -21.24
C SER A 226 14.50 -12.88 -20.46
N GLY A 227 14.44 -12.83 -19.10
CA GLY A 227 15.37 -13.49 -18.20
C GLY A 227 16.65 -12.68 -17.92
N CYS A 228 16.83 -11.52 -18.52
CA CYS A 228 17.91 -10.59 -18.17
C CYS A 228 17.63 -9.96 -16.79
N ILE A 229 18.71 -9.63 -16.09
CA ILE A 229 18.64 -8.86 -14.83
C ILE A 229 19.22 -7.49 -15.10
N GLU A 230 18.41 -6.47 -14.87
CA GLU A 230 18.84 -5.08 -14.87
C GLU A 230 19.10 -4.64 -13.43
N ILE A 231 20.21 -3.93 -13.22
CA ILE A 231 20.59 -3.48 -11.88
C ILE A 231 20.69 -1.96 -11.86
N SER A 232 19.97 -1.34 -10.94
CA SER A 232 19.93 0.10 -10.78
C SER A 232 19.99 0.51 -9.31
N ASP A 233 20.30 1.78 -9.08
CA ASP A 233 20.10 2.41 -7.77
C ASP A 233 18.63 2.81 -7.54
N SER A 234 18.33 3.37 -6.37
CA SER A 234 16.98 3.83 -6.00
C SER A 234 16.45 5.00 -6.84
N LEU A 235 17.31 5.65 -7.64
CA LEU A 235 16.95 6.68 -8.61
C LEU A 235 16.88 6.14 -10.03
N LEU A 236 16.92 4.81 -10.18
CA LEU A 236 16.88 4.09 -11.45
C LEU A 236 18.09 4.41 -12.37
N ASN A 237 19.24 4.74 -11.81
CA ASN A 237 20.48 4.85 -12.57
C ASN A 237 21.14 3.47 -12.69
N PRO A 238 21.52 3.04 -13.90
CA PRO A 238 22.17 1.74 -14.09
C PRO A 238 23.46 1.62 -13.26
N LEU A 239 23.68 0.44 -12.68
CA LEU A 239 24.86 0.08 -11.92
C LEU A 239 25.64 -1.02 -12.68
N GLU A 240 26.39 -0.64 -13.72
CA GLU A 240 27.05 -1.57 -14.66
C GLU A 240 28.09 -2.49 -13.98
N ASP A 241 28.80 -1.99 -12.97
CA ASP A 241 29.87 -2.73 -12.26
C ASP A 241 29.37 -3.40 -10.96
N TYR A 242 28.08 -3.41 -10.69
CA TYR A 242 27.56 -3.98 -9.46
C TYR A 242 27.73 -5.49 -9.42
N LYS A 243 28.36 -5.98 -8.36
CA LYS A 243 28.51 -7.41 -8.10
C LYS A 243 27.63 -7.81 -6.93
N ILE A 244 26.67 -8.67 -7.21
CA ILE A 244 25.81 -9.25 -6.17
C ILE A 244 26.69 -10.05 -5.21
N ASP A 245 26.77 -9.63 -3.94
CA ASP A 245 27.41 -10.43 -2.90
C ASP A 245 26.48 -11.58 -2.49
N THR A 246 26.62 -12.70 -3.18
CA THR A 246 25.81 -13.90 -2.94
C THR A 246 25.96 -14.49 -1.55
N ARG A 247 26.94 -14.06 -0.74
CA ARG A 247 27.10 -14.48 0.65
C ARG A 247 26.07 -13.81 1.57
N LYS A 248 25.64 -12.59 1.20
CA LYS A 248 24.57 -11.85 1.90
C LYS A 248 23.18 -12.38 1.59
N LEU A 249 23.05 -13.19 0.53
CA LEU A 249 21.79 -13.75 0.07
C LEU A 249 21.59 -15.12 0.71
N ASN A 250 20.48 -15.29 1.39
CA ASN A 250 20.14 -16.59 1.95
C ASN A 250 19.87 -17.64 0.85
N PRO A 251 19.75 -18.94 1.20
CA PRO A 251 19.46 -19.99 0.24
C PRO A 251 18.16 -19.79 -0.54
N GLU A 252 17.15 -19.13 0.06
CA GLU A 252 15.85 -18.87 -0.56
C GLU A 252 15.97 -17.87 -1.73
N PHE A 253 16.78 -16.81 -1.58
CA PHE A 253 17.08 -15.92 -2.68
C PHE A 253 17.68 -16.68 -3.89
N LYS A 254 18.60 -17.63 -3.62
CA LYS A 254 19.24 -18.40 -4.68
C LYS A 254 18.26 -19.30 -5.42
N GLN A 255 17.25 -19.85 -4.75
CA GLN A 255 16.21 -20.67 -5.39
C GLN A 255 15.28 -19.81 -6.27
N THR A 256 14.99 -18.60 -5.87
CA THR A 256 14.08 -17.71 -6.61
C THR A 256 14.74 -17.11 -7.85
N MET A 257 16.09 -17.00 -7.85
CA MET A 257 16.85 -16.48 -8.99
C MET A 257 17.18 -17.52 -10.07
N GLN A 258 16.98 -18.81 -9.82
CA GLN A 258 17.13 -19.89 -10.79
C GLN A 258 15.84 -20.13 -11.57
#